data_fbac929de855cd8279348ab72faff268
#
_entry.id   fbac929de855cd8279348ab72faff268
#
_cell.length_a   1.000
_cell.length_b   1.000
_cell.length_c   1.000
_cell.angle_alpha   90.00
_cell.angle_beta   90.00
_cell.angle_gamma   90.00
#
_symmetry.space_group_name_H-M   'P 1'
#
loop_
_entity.id
_entity.type
_entity.pdbx_description
1 polymer ?
#
loop_
_entity_poly.entity_id
_entity_poly.type
_entity_poly.pdbx_seq_one_letter_code
_entity_poly.pdbx_strand_id
1 'polypeptide(L)'
;SVPPLLKASWRLQATSLVLFPFAIVQWNKMDEYIRSNILLPRNLMIILASGVCLFLHFGTWGWSLVNTSLTHSLLFVTAHPLVFVIGGIIIGRPLLRKQSYGALLGFVGAALALISVNNDSEVTLLGDLAAFAGAVAIVGYLSAGRELRSWMPLFLYAFPVTFIAAVLLTFSSMFLEGTGINEISSMSSFGWTDLAWLPAIAYLALGPGLVGHTGINGVLKWVPPIVISVSVLIEPILGTFIGILIGTANFPDLWTLIGGSIIMCGLYLVISAEEYDLVIDTEE
;
A
#
# COMPACT_ATOMS: atom_id res chain seq x y z
N SER A 1 1.08 -23.20 7.59
CA SER A 1 0.85 -21.97 6.82
C SER A 1 2.18 -21.29 6.52
N VAL A 2 2.32 -20.65 5.36
CA VAL A 2 3.53 -19.88 5.02
C VAL A 2 3.69 -18.71 6.00
N PRO A 3 4.89 -18.48 6.56
CA PRO A 3 5.15 -17.35 7.47
C PRO A 3 4.82 -16.00 6.81
N PRO A 4 4.38 -14.98 7.59
CA PRO A 4 3.88 -13.72 7.03
C PRO A 4 4.91 -12.91 6.24
N LEU A 5 6.16 -12.80 6.74
CA LEU A 5 7.22 -12.07 6.02
C LEU A 5 7.63 -12.80 4.75
N LEU A 6 7.72 -14.14 4.80
CA LEU A 6 8.00 -14.96 3.63
C LEU A 6 6.93 -14.77 2.55
N LYS A 7 5.64 -14.80 2.93
CA LYS A 7 4.54 -14.59 2.01
C LYS A 7 4.60 -13.20 1.35
N ALA A 8 4.89 -12.16 2.14
CA ALA A 8 5.08 -10.81 1.63
C ALA A 8 6.29 -10.72 0.68
N SER A 9 7.41 -11.39 1.02
CA SER A 9 8.60 -11.42 0.17
C SER A 9 8.32 -12.08 -1.17
N TRP A 10 7.65 -13.24 -1.20
CA TRP A 10 7.27 -13.95 -2.41
C TRP A 10 6.44 -13.08 -3.37
N ARG A 11 5.43 -12.39 -2.83
CA ARG A 11 4.61 -11.46 -3.60
C ARG A 11 5.46 -10.37 -4.25
N LEU A 12 6.36 -9.72 -3.49
CA LEU A 12 7.17 -8.63 -4.01
C LEU A 12 8.30 -9.10 -4.93
N GLN A 13 8.88 -10.29 -4.70
CA GLN A 13 9.83 -10.90 -5.64
C GLN A 13 9.17 -11.11 -7.01
N ALA A 14 8.01 -11.76 -7.04
CA ALA A 14 7.28 -12.02 -8.28
C ALA A 14 6.84 -10.70 -8.95
N THR A 15 6.35 -9.71 -8.18
CA THR A 15 6.02 -8.37 -8.70
C THR A 15 7.24 -7.70 -9.31
N SER A 16 8.41 -7.75 -8.65
CA SER A 16 9.65 -7.18 -9.18
C SER A 16 10.06 -7.81 -10.50
N LEU A 17 9.94 -9.15 -10.62
CA LEU A 17 10.22 -9.84 -11.88
C LEU A 17 9.30 -9.38 -13.01
N VAL A 18 8.03 -9.14 -12.73
CA VAL A 18 7.08 -8.61 -13.70
C VAL A 18 7.43 -7.17 -14.11
N LEU A 19 7.86 -6.32 -13.15
CA LEU A 19 8.18 -4.91 -13.41
C LEU A 19 9.53 -4.74 -14.14
N PHE A 20 10.47 -5.65 -13.97
CA PHE A 20 11.84 -5.56 -14.49
C PHE A 20 11.93 -5.29 -16.00
N PRO A 21 11.27 -6.07 -16.88
CA PRO A 21 11.35 -5.84 -18.33
C PRO A 21 10.81 -4.46 -18.74
N PHE A 22 9.75 -3.99 -18.08
CA PHE A 22 9.21 -2.65 -18.35
C PHE A 22 10.17 -1.53 -17.91
N ALA A 23 10.86 -1.73 -16.78
CA ALA A 23 11.90 -0.81 -16.32
C ALA A 23 13.07 -0.73 -17.32
N ILE A 24 13.55 -1.86 -17.85
CA ILE A 24 14.60 -1.89 -18.89
C ILE A 24 14.14 -1.14 -20.14
N VAL A 25 12.93 -1.41 -20.62
CA VAL A 25 12.41 -0.72 -21.81
C VAL A 25 12.33 0.79 -21.60
N GLN A 26 11.84 1.24 -20.43
CA GLN A 26 11.80 2.68 -20.12
C GLN A 26 13.21 3.28 -20.02
N TRP A 27 14.14 2.58 -19.37
CA TRP A 27 15.53 3.04 -19.25
C TRP A 27 16.19 3.24 -20.61
N ASN A 28 16.03 2.28 -21.52
CA ASN A 28 16.65 2.33 -22.85
C ASN A 28 16.06 3.42 -23.75
N LYS A 29 14.79 3.79 -23.53
CA LYS A 29 14.10 4.83 -24.33
C LYS A 29 14.23 6.23 -23.76
N MET A 30 14.90 6.38 -22.62
CA MET A 30 14.94 7.64 -21.89
C MET A 30 16.11 8.52 -22.34
N ASP A 31 15.89 9.84 -22.30
CA ASP A 31 16.92 10.84 -22.54
C ASP A 31 18.01 10.80 -21.46
N GLU A 32 19.23 11.13 -21.85
CA GLU A 32 20.39 11.11 -20.95
C GLU A 32 20.23 12.09 -19.78
N TYR A 33 19.57 13.22 -20.00
CA TYR A 33 19.28 14.21 -18.95
C TYR A 33 18.40 13.61 -17.83
N ILE A 34 17.31 12.92 -18.18
CA ILE A 34 16.44 12.29 -17.18
C ILE A 34 17.18 11.13 -16.50
N ARG A 35 17.98 10.36 -17.24
CA ARG A 35 18.77 9.27 -16.73
C ARG A 35 19.80 9.75 -15.69
N SER A 36 20.53 10.82 -15.97
CA SER A 36 21.46 11.43 -15.02
C SER A 36 20.76 11.99 -13.79
N ASN A 37 19.56 12.56 -13.95
CA ASN A 37 18.75 13.05 -12.82
C ASN A 37 18.30 11.91 -11.89
N ILE A 38 17.90 10.75 -12.42
CA ILE A 38 17.58 9.56 -11.60
C ILE A 38 18.78 9.16 -10.73
N LEU A 39 19.99 9.20 -11.27
CA LEU A 39 21.22 8.75 -10.59
C LEU A 39 21.75 9.77 -9.57
N LEU A 40 21.14 10.95 -9.42
CA LEU A 40 21.54 11.89 -8.35
C LEU A 40 21.37 11.25 -6.98
N PRO A 41 22.35 11.42 -6.07
CA PRO A 41 22.32 10.81 -4.73
C PRO A 41 21.02 11.08 -3.96
N ARG A 42 20.46 12.29 -4.06
CA ARG A 42 19.18 12.64 -3.43
C ARG A 42 18.04 11.75 -3.93
N ASN A 43 17.93 11.55 -5.24
CA ASN A 43 16.84 10.78 -5.84
C ASN A 43 16.99 9.28 -5.54
N LEU A 44 18.22 8.77 -5.54
CA LEU A 44 18.52 7.39 -5.11
C LEU A 44 18.19 7.17 -3.63
N MET A 45 18.47 8.15 -2.77
CA MET A 45 18.08 8.09 -1.35
C MET A 45 16.56 8.08 -1.17
N ILE A 46 15.81 8.86 -1.96
CA ILE A 46 14.33 8.84 -1.92
C ILE A 46 13.80 7.50 -2.39
N ILE A 47 14.36 6.91 -3.45
CA ILE A 47 14.01 5.55 -3.92
C ILE A 47 14.28 4.52 -2.81
N LEU A 48 15.46 4.58 -2.18
CA LEU A 48 15.82 3.69 -1.08
C LEU A 48 14.87 3.85 0.10
N ALA A 49 14.61 5.08 0.53
CA ALA A 49 13.68 5.37 1.63
C ALA A 49 12.27 4.87 1.31
N SER A 50 11.80 5.06 0.06
CA SER A 50 10.51 4.53 -0.40
C SER A 50 10.48 3.01 -0.37
N GLY A 51 11.55 2.33 -0.79
CA GLY A 51 11.67 0.87 -0.71
C GLY A 51 11.66 0.35 0.74
N VAL A 52 12.34 1.06 1.65
CA VAL A 52 12.30 0.76 3.10
C VAL A 52 10.91 0.98 3.66
N CYS A 53 10.23 2.07 3.29
CA CYS A 53 8.84 2.30 3.70
C CYS A 53 7.91 1.18 3.21
N LEU A 54 8.06 0.74 1.96
CA LEU A 54 7.26 -0.36 1.41
C LEU A 54 7.55 -1.68 2.12
N PHE A 55 8.82 -1.96 2.42
CA PHE A 55 9.24 -3.10 3.25
C PHE A 55 8.57 -3.08 4.62
N LEU A 56 8.66 -1.95 5.33
CA LEU A 56 8.06 -1.79 6.65
C LEU A 56 6.54 -1.96 6.58
N HIS A 57 5.89 -1.35 5.59
CA HIS A 57 4.44 -1.48 5.39
C HIS A 57 4.01 -2.96 5.27
N PHE A 58 4.59 -3.69 4.33
CA PHE A 58 4.21 -5.09 4.11
C PHE A 58 4.67 -6.01 5.23
N GLY A 59 5.83 -5.76 5.81
CA GLY A 59 6.40 -6.58 6.89
C GLY A 59 5.57 -6.46 8.17
N THR A 60 5.34 -5.24 8.64
CA THR A 60 4.61 -5.00 9.90
C THR A 60 3.13 -5.32 9.77
N TRP A 61 2.49 -4.94 8.64
CA TRP A 61 1.11 -5.32 8.40
C TRP A 61 0.94 -6.84 8.23
N GLY A 62 1.80 -7.50 7.44
CA GLY A 62 1.77 -8.95 7.29
C GLY A 62 1.94 -9.68 8.62
N TRP A 63 2.83 -9.19 9.47
CA TRP A 63 3.03 -9.70 10.82
C TRP A 63 1.80 -9.46 11.73
N SER A 64 1.15 -8.31 11.62
CA SER A 64 -0.06 -8.01 12.40
C SER A 64 -1.21 -8.97 12.11
N LEU A 65 -1.37 -9.41 10.85
CA LEU A 65 -2.45 -10.33 10.43
C LEU A 65 -2.45 -11.68 11.15
N VAL A 66 -1.34 -12.08 11.76
CA VAL A 66 -1.22 -13.31 12.53
C VAL A 66 -1.07 -13.08 14.03
N ASN A 67 -0.97 -11.81 14.47
CA ASN A 67 -0.74 -11.43 15.87
C ASN A 67 -1.85 -10.56 16.46
N THR A 68 -2.88 -10.20 15.71
CA THR A 68 -4.10 -9.55 16.20
C THR A 68 -5.29 -10.01 15.36
N SER A 69 -6.50 -9.59 15.72
CA SER A 69 -7.67 -9.91 14.91
C SER A 69 -7.62 -9.25 13.52
N LEU A 70 -8.22 -9.89 12.53
CA LEU A 70 -8.27 -9.36 11.17
C LEU A 70 -8.88 -7.94 11.14
N THR A 71 -9.96 -7.72 11.89
CA THR A 71 -10.61 -6.40 11.99
C THR A 71 -9.67 -5.34 12.54
N HIS A 72 -8.95 -5.64 13.63
CA HIS A 72 -7.98 -4.71 14.21
C HIS A 72 -6.82 -4.42 13.27
N SER A 73 -6.23 -5.47 12.67
CA SER A 73 -5.17 -5.31 11.68
C SER A 73 -5.60 -4.40 10.53
N LEU A 74 -6.79 -4.63 9.96
CA LEU A 74 -7.32 -3.81 8.87
C LEU A 74 -7.63 -2.38 9.33
N LEU A 75 -8.24 -2.20 10.50
CA LEU A 75 -8.56 -0.89 11.05
C LEU A 75 -7.30 -0.03 11.23
N PHE A 76 -6.27 -0.59 11.87
CA PHE A 76 -5.05 0.16 12.18
C PHE A 76 -4.19 0.41 10.93
N VAL A 77 -4.10 -0.54 9.98
CA VAL A 77 -3.35 -0.29 8.73
C VAL A 77 -4.06 0.72 7.83
N THR A 78 -5.39 0.78 7.86
CA THR A 78 -6.16 1.78 7.10
C THR A 78 -6.23 3.15 7.78
N ALA A 79 -5.59 3.35 8.94
CA ALA A 79 -5.50 4.65 9.60
C ALA A 79 -4.56 5.66 8.87
N HIS A 80 -3.95 5.28 7.76
CA HIS A 80 -3.03 6.15 7.00
C HIS A 80 -3.58 7.53 6.59
N PRO A 81 -4.90 7.78 6.33
CA PRO A 81 -5.39 9.13 6.13
C PRO A 81 -5.23 10.03 7.37
N LEU A 82 -5.43 9.45 8.57
CA LEU A 82 -5.18 10.16 9.82
C LEU A 82 -3.69 10.44 10.05
N VAL A 83 -2.83 9.51 9.62
CA VAL A 83 -1.37 9.72 9.67
C VAL A 83 -0.97 10.89 8.76
N PHE A 84 -1.58 11.07 7.59
CA PHE A 84 -1.36 12.26 6.75
C PHE A 84 -1.77 13.55 7.46
N VAL A 85 -2.93 13.57 8.14
CA VAL A 85 -3.41 14.75 8.89
C VAL A 85 -2.44 15.11 10.02
N ILE A 86 -2.14 14.13 10.87
CA ILE A 86 -1.27 14.32 12.04
C ILE A 86 0.16 14.65 11.61
N GLY A 87 0.69 13.89 10.63
CA GLY A 87 2.01 14.11 10.08
C GLY A 87 2.17 15.49 9.46
N GLY A 88 1.16 15.96 8.72
CA GLY A 88 1.14 17.31 8.17
C GLY A 88 1.24 18.39 9.24
N ILE A 89 0.52 18.24 10.36
CA ILE A 89 0.60 19.16 11.50
C ILE A 89 2.01 19.14 12.12
N ILE A 90 2.57 17.94 12.36
CA ILE A 90 3.89 17.77 12.99
C ILE A 90 5.01 18.41 12.16
N ILE A 91 4.96 18.27 10.83
CA ILE A 91 5.98 18.85 9.93
C ILE A 91 5.71 20.30 9.54
N GLY A 92 4.68 20.97 10.13
CA GLY A 92 4.31 22.34 9.84
C GLY A 92 3.69 22.58 8.47
N ARG A 93 3.14 21.53 7.83
CA ARG A 93 2.41 21.58 6.56
C ARG A 93 1.04 20.92 6.71
N PRO A 94 0.13 21.52 7.51
CA PRO A 94 -1.18 20.93 7.74
C PRO A 94 -1.98 20.85 6.45
N LEU A 95 -2.77 19.78 6.33
CA LEU A 95 -3.75 19.65 5.26
C LEU A 95 -4.86 20.72 5.40
N LEU A 96 -5.56 20.99 4.31
CA LEU A 96 -6.76 21.82 4.35
C LEU A 96 -7.78 21.25 5.33
N ARG A 97 -8.52 22.12 6.02
CA ARG A 97 -9.55 21.69 7.00
C ARG A 97 -10.54 20.69 6.40
N LYS A 98 -10.95 20.93 5.15
CA LYS A 98 -11.88 20.06 4.42
C LYS A 98 -11.28 18.68 4.13
N GLN A 99 -9.99 18.60 3.77
CA GLN A 99 -9.26 17.35 3.61
C GLN A 99 -9.15 16.59 4.94
N SER A 100 -8.85 17.30 6.04
CA SER A 100 -8.74 16.71 7.37
C SER A 100 -10.08 16.13 7.86
N TYR A 101 -11.19 16.85 7.65
CA TYR A 101 -12.52 16.33 7.95
C TYR A 101 -12.89 15.14 7.06
N GLY A 102 -12.57 15.19 5.77
CA GLY A 102 -12.81 14.08 4.85
C GLY A 102 -12.00 12.83 5.22
N ALA A 103 -10.75 12.99 5.63
CA ALA A 103 -9.90 11.88 6.11
C ALA A 103 -10.46 11.24 7.38
N LEU A 104 -10.90 12.08 8.35
CA LEU A 104 -11.53 11.59 9.59
C LEU A 104 -12.83 10.83 9.28
N LEU A 105 -13.70 11.41 8.45
CA LEU A 105 -14.95 10.75 8.02
C LEU A 105 -14.66 9.42 7.32
N GLY A 106 -13.72 9.39 6.39
CA GLY A 106 -13.32 8.16 5.70
C GLY A 106 -12.86 7.08 6.68
N PHE A 107 -12.03 7.44 7.66
CA PHE A 107 -11.59 6.50 8.68
C PHE A 107 -12.74 5.99 9.58
N VAL A 108 -13.64 6.88 10.02
CA VAL A 108 -14.83 6.48 10.81
C VAL A 108 -15.72 5.54 9.98
N GLY A 109 -15.91 5.83 8.70
CA GLY A 109 -16.64 4.95 7.79
C GLY A 109 -16.00 3.57 7.64
N ALA A 110 -14.67 3.52 7.51
CA ALA A 110 -13.94 2.25 7.46
C ALA A 110 -14.07 1.45 8.77
N ALA A 111 -13.97 2.12 9.92
CA ALA A 111 -14.18 1.50 11.22
C ALA A 111 -15.58 0.89 11.36
N LEU A 112 -16.62 1.61 10.91
CA LEU A 112 -17.99 1.10 10.91
C LEU A 112 -18.18 -0.08 9.98
N ALA A 113 -17.60 -0.04 8.77
CA ALA A 113 -17.69 -1.14 7.81
C ALA A 113 -17.00 -2.43 8.31
N LEU A 114 -16.05 -2.31 9.24
CA LEU A 114 -15.33 -3.44 9.82
C LEU A 114 -16.01 -4.05 11.06
N ILE A 115 -17.07 -3.43 11.61
CA ILE A 115 -17.77 -3.93 12.81
C ILE A 115 -18.33 -5.34 12.60
N SER A 116 -18.78 -5.65 11.40
CA SER A 116 -19.38 -6.94 11.05
C SER A 116 -18.40 -8.03 10.64
N VAL A 117 -17.11 -7.72 10.55
CA VAL A 117 -16.10 -8.74 10.27
C VAL A 117 -15.96 -9.66 11.50
N ASN A 118 -16.28 -10.93 11.32
CA ASN A 118 -16.17 -11.92 12.39
C ASN A 118 -14.73 -12.03 12.89
N ASN A 119 -14.56 -11.91 14.19
CA ASN A 119 -13.29 -11.96 14.89
C ASN A 119 -13.24 -13.18 15.83
N ASP A 120 -12.69 -14.29 15.35
CA ASP A 120 -12.39 -15.45 16.18
C ASP A 120 -10.97 -15.40 16.76
N SER A 121 -10.18 -14.36 16.43
CA SER A 121 -8.79 -14.23 16.83
C SER A 121 -8.64 -13.30 18.03
N GLU A 122 -7.63 -13.58 18.86
CA GLU A 122 -7.28 -12.74 20.01
C GLU A 122 -6.75 -11.38 19.54
N VAL A 123 -7.19 -10.29 20.19
CA VAL A 123 -6.70 -8.93 19.96
C VAL A 123 -5.46 -8.69 20.79
N THR A 124 -4.36 -8.29 20.17
CA THR A 124 -3.13 -7.93 20.88
C THR A 124 -2.68 -6.50 20.55
N LEU A 125 -2.25 -5.78 21.57
CA LEU A 125 -1.71 -4.42 21.40
C LEU A 125 -0.50 -4.40 20.46
N LEU A 126 0.36 -5.42 20.50
CA LEU A 126 1.55 -5.49 19.68
C LEU A 126 1.20 -5.68 18.19
N GLY A 127 0.19 -6.51 17.90
CA GLY A 127 -0.34 -6.68 16.55
C GLY A 127 -0.97 -5.40 16.01
N ASP A 128 -1.73 -4.69 16.85
CA ASP A 128 -2.35 -3.39 16.50
C ASP A 128 -1.29 -2.32 16.22
N LEU A 129 -0.26 -2.21 17.07
CA LEU A 129 0.87 -1.30 16.86
C LEU A 129 1.66 -1.63 15.59
N ALA A 130 1.83 -2.91 15.26
CA ALA A 130 2.48 -3.32 14.01
C ALA A 130 1.65 -2.91 12.78
N ALA A 131 0.32 -3.08 12.81
CA ALA A 131 -0.57 -2.61 11.74
C ALA A 131 -0.49 -1.08 11.58
N PHE A 132 -0.51 -0.33 12.69
CA PHE A 132 -0.37 1.12 12.68
C PHE A 132 1.02 1.58 12.16
N ALA A 133 2.09 0.88 12.52
CA ALA A 133 3.42 1.12 11.92
C ALA A 133 3.40 0.94 10.39
N GLY A 134 2.64 -0.04 9.90
CA GLY A 134 2.36 -0.21 8.48
C GLY A 134 1.63 1.00 7.85
N ALA A 135 0.66 1.59 8.58
CA ALA A 135 -0.02 2.81 8.14
C ALA A 135 0.93 4.01 8.07
N VAL A 136 1.84 4.17 9.02
CA VAL A 136 2.86 5.22 8.99
C VAL A 136 3.82 5.03 7.81
N ALA A 137 4.26 3.79 7.61
CA ALA A 137 5.18 3.45 6.53
C ALA A 137 4.60 3.72 5.14
N ILE A 138 3.32 3.38 4.88
CA ILE A 138 2.69 3.64 3.59
C ILE A 138 2.54 5.14 3.30
N VAL A 139 2.37 5.99 4.32
CA VAL A 139 2.37 7.46 4.16
C VAL A 139 3.74 7.94 3.67
N GLY A 140 4.84 7.44 4.24
CA GLY A 140 6.20 7.72 3.76
C GLY A 140 6.41 7.28 2.31
N TYR A 141 5.96 6.07 1.96
CA TYR A 141 6.01 5.54 0.60
C TYR A 141 5.23 6.40 -0.41
N LEU A 142 3.98 6.75 -0.11
CA LEU A 142 3.15 7.57 -1.00
C LEU A 142 3.72 8.98 -1.17
N SER A 143 4.25 9.57 -0.09
CA SER A 143 4.88 10.90 -0.13
C SER A 143 6.15 10.92 -0.99
N ALA A 144 7.05 9.95 -0.80
CA ALA A 144 8.24 9.76 -1.62
C ALA A 144 7.87 9.47 -3.09
N GLY A 145 6.84 8.66 -3.29
CA GLY A 145 6.29 8.38 -4.60
C GLY A 145 5.81 9.64 -5.30
N ARG A 146 5.04 10.50 -4.63
CA ARG A 146 4.54 11.75 -5.19
C ARG A 146 5.68 12.66 -5.67
N GLU A 147 6.75 12.78 -4.88
CA GLU A 147 7.90 13.62 -5.23
C GLU A 147 8.58 13.14 -6.50
N LEU A 148 8.92 11.86 -6.60
CA LEU A 148 9.65 11.33 -7.76
C LEU A 148 8.74 11.10 -8.97
N ARG A 149 7.50 10.66 -8.78
CA ARG A 149 6.58 10.38 -9.87
C ARG A 149 6.10 11.63 -10.62
N SER A 150 6.30 12.81 -10.08
CA SER A 150 6.02 14.07 -10.80
C SER A 150 6.81 14.16 -12.12
N TRP A 151 8.01 13.60 -12.20
CA TRP A 151 8.90 13.66 -13.38
C TRP A 151 9.48 12.30 -13.79
N MET A 152 9.66 11.35 -12.85
CA MET A 152 10.29 10.05 -13.10
C MET A 152 9.30 9.07 -13.76
N PRO A 153 9.68 8.33 -14.82
CA PRO A 153 8.85 7.29 -15.43
C PRO A 153 8.44 6.19 -14.43
N LEU A 154 7.25 5.63 -14.65
CA LEU A 154 6.58 4.73 -13.70
C LEU A 154 7.44 3.53 -13.28
N PHE A 155 7.91 2.76 -14.24
CA PHE A 155 8.60 1.50 -13.93
C PHE A 155 10.01 1.73 -13.40
N LEU A 156 10.61 2.90 -13.66
CA LEU A 156 11.91 3.27 -13.10
C LEU A 156 11.84 3.71 -11.64
N TYR A 157 10.66 4.05 -11.17
CA TYR A 157 10.37 4.22 -9.75
C TYR A 157 9.90 2.90 -9.13
N ALA A 158 8.85 2.28 -9.70
CA ALA A 158 8.17 1.14 -9.10
C ALA A 158 9.07 -0.10 -8.96
N PHE A 159 9.89 -0.41 -9.99
CA PHE A 159 10.76 -1.58 -9.95
C PHE A 159 11.80 -1.52 -8.82
N PRO A 160 12.68 -0.51 -8.72
CA PRO A 160 13.71 -0.49 -7.68
C PRO A 160 13.10 -0.41 -6.27
N VAL A 161 11.99 0.32 -6.08
CA VAL A 161 11.29 0.39 -4.79
C VAL A 161 10.75 -0.98 -4.37
N THR A 162 10.07 -1.69 -5.29
CA THR A 162 9.53 -3.03 -5.03
C THR A 162 10.65 -4.05 -4.83
N PHE A 163 11.73 -3.96 -5.60
CA PHE A 163 12.89 -4.84 -5.48
C PHE A 163 13.60 -4.67 -4.13
N ILE A 164 13.84 -3.44 -3.69
CA ILE A 164 14.43 -3.16 -2.37
C ILE A 164 13.56 -3.77 -1.27
N ALA A 165 12.25 -3.54 -1.32
CA ALA A 165 11.33 -4.10 -0.34
C ALA A 165 11.32 -5.64 -0.36
N ALA A 166 11.36 -6.27 -1.55
CA ALA A 166 11.44 -7.71 -1.70
C ALA A 166 12.71 -8.29 -1.07
N VAL A 167 13.87 -7.67 -1.32
CA VAL A 167 15.15 -8.08 -0.74
C VAL A 167 15.13 -7.97 0.77
N LEU A 168 14.69 -6.83 1.32
CA LEU A 168 14.60 -6.62 2.76
C LEU A 168 13.66 -7.59 3.44
N LEU A 169 12.47 -7.87 2.85
CA LEU A 169 11.53 -8.88 3.36
C LEU A 169 12.12 -10.29 3.32
N THR A 170 12.84 -10.64 2.26
CA THR A 170 13.50 -11.94 2.14
C THR A 170 14.51 -12.13 3.27
N PHE A 171 15.41 -11.16 3.48
CA PHE A 171 16.36 -11.22 4.59
C PHE A 171 15.68 -11.24 5.95
N SER A 172 14.64 -10.41 6.16
CA SER A 172 13.89 -10.41 7.41
C SER A 172 13.20 -11.75 7.68
N SER A 173 12.64 -12.39 6.66
CA SER A 173 12.06 -13.74 6.78
C SER A 173 13.11 -14.78 7.14
N MET A 174 14.30 -14.71 6.55
CA MET A 174 15.40 -15.62 6.89
C MET A 174 15.84 -15.49 8.35
N PHE A 175 15.97 -14.24 8.83
CA PHE A 175 16.48 -13.99 10.20
C PHE A 175 15.40 -14.16 11.28
N LEU A 176 14.16 -13.76 11.02
CA LEU A 176 13.10 -13.72 12.04
C LEU A 176 12.19 -14.95 11.98
N GLU A 177 12.01 -15.55 10.80
CA GLU A 177 11.14 -16.72 10.59
C GLU A 177 11.92 -18.02 10.33
N GLY A 178 13.27 -17.93 10.24
CA GLY A 178 14.13 -19.11 10.04
C GLY A 178 13.98 -19.75 8.66
N THR A 179 13.58 -19.01 7.64
CA THR A 179 13.35 -19.54 6.29
C THR A 179 14.69 -19.82 5.57
N GLY A 180 14.80 -20.97 4.91
CA GLY A 180 16.02 -21.36 4.18
C GLY A 180 16.11 -20.75 2.78
N ILE A 181 17.33 -20.74 2.21
CA ILE A 181 17.55 -20.34 0.80
C ILE A 181 17.43 -21.55 -0.13
N ASN A 182 17.91 -22.74 0.30
CA ASN A 182 18.22 -23.87 -0.57
C ASN A 182 17.21 -25.00 -0.56
N GLU A 183 16.15 -24.91 0.18
CA GLU A 183 15.10 -25.92 0.18
C GLU A 183 14.00 -25.50 -0.79
N ILE A 184 13.74 -26.32 -1.81
CA ILE A 184 12.53 -26.23 -2.67
C ILE A 184 11.30 -26.66 -1.84
N SER A 185 11.36 -26.50 -0.53
CA SER A 185 10.25 -26.70 0.36
C SER A 185 9.36 -25.46 0.39
N SER A 186 8.10 -25.65 0.73
CA SER A 186 7.09 -24.59 0.89
C SER A 186 7.47 -23.49 1.90
N MET A 187 8.68 -23.52 2.47
CA MET A 187 9.20 -22.62 3.49
C MET A 187 10.53 -21.98 3.10
N SER A 188 10.92 -22.03 1.82
CA SER A 188 12.16 -21.41 1.34
C SER A 188 11.91 -20.03 0.75
N SER A 189 12.97 -19.22 0.70
CA SER A 189 12.93 -17.85 0.12
C SER A 189 12.41 -17.82 -1.33
N PHE A 190 12.54 -18.90 -2.08
CA PHE A 190 12.07 -19.05 -3.46
C PHE A 190 10.98 -20.13 -3.62
N GLY A 191 10.39 -20.59 -2.52
CA GLY A 191 9.37 -21.65 -2.53
C GLY A 191 8.12 -21.32 -3.35
N TRP A 192 7.87 -20.06 -3.67
CA TRP A 192 6.78 -19.63 -4.55
C TRP A 192 6.92 -20.10 -6.01
N THR A 193 8.11 -20.56 -6.42
CA THR A 193 8.32 -21.14 -7.75
C THR A 193 7.77 -22.55 -7.86
N ASP A 194 7.38 -23.19 -6.75
CA ASP A 194 6.66 -24.46 -6.74
C ASP A 194 5.29 -24.27 -7.40
N LEU A 195 4.91 -25.25 -8.23
CA LEU A 195 3.62 -25.26 -8.96
C LEU A 195 2.41 -25.13 -8.02
N ALA A 196 2.53 -25.54 -6.77
CA ALA A 196 1.45 -25.40 -5.77
C ALA A 196 1.21 -23.94 -5.38
N TRP A 197 2.25 -23.09 -5.36
CA TRP A 197 2.16 -21.69 -4.96
C TRP A 197 2.14 -20.71 -6.13
N LEU A 198 2.71 -21.13 -7.27
CA LEU A 198 2.90 -20.28 -8.45
C LEU A 198 1.61 -19.58 -8.92
N PRO A 199 0.43 -20.23 -9.02
CA PRO A 199 -0.80 -19.56 -9.46
C PRO A 199 -1.24 -18.46 -8.50
N ALA A 200 -1.18 -18.71 -7.19
CA ALA A 200 -1.55 -17.74 -6.17
C ALA A 200 -0.60 -16.54 -6.15
N ILE A 201 0.70 -16.78 -6.24
CA ILE A 201 1.70 -15.71 -6.28
C ILE A 201 1.65 -14.93 -7.58
N ALA A 202 1.41 -15.59 -8.72
CA ALA A 202 1.20 -14.92 -10.00
C ALA A 202 -0.03 -13.98 -9.93
N TYR A 203 -1.14 -14.43 -9.34
CA TYR A 203 -2.30 -13.58 -9.09
C TYR A 203 -1.95 -12.36 -8.22
N LEU A 204 -1.22 -12.56 -7.11
CA LEU A 204 -0.81 -11.47 -6.22
C LEU A 204 0.16 -10.50 -6.88
N ALA A 205 1.03 -10.98 -7.77
CA ALA A 205 1.98 -10.14 -8.50
C ALA A 205 1.30 -9.32 -9.61
N LEU A 206 0.41 -9.93 -10.40
CA LEU A 206 -0.26 -9.26 -11.52
C LEU A 206 -1.44 -8.40 -11.07
N GLY A 207 -2.31 -8.89 -10.19
CA GLY A 207 -3.45 -8.14 -9.68
C GLY A 207 -3.00 -7.07 -8.67
N PRO A 208 -2.88 -7.39 -7.38
CA PRO A 208 -2.53 -6.40 -6.37
C PRO A 208 -1.15 -5.74 -6.57
N GLY A 209 -0.16 -6.43 -7.14
CA GLY A 209 1.18 -5.90 -7.38
C GLY A 209 1.25 -4.94 -8.56
N LEU A 210 0.96 -5.42 -9.76
CA LEU A 210 1.05 -4.62 -10.98
C LEU A 210 -0.14 -3.67 -11.12
N VAL A 211 -1.37 -4.18 -11.09
CA VAL A 211 -2.56 -3.35 -11.29
C VAL A 211 -2.83 -2.47 -10.06
N GLY A 212 -2.75 -2.99 -8.84
CA GLY A 212 -2.99 -2.25 -7.62
C GLY A 212 -1.85 -1.28 -7.30
N HIS A 213 -0.78 -1.73 -6.67
CA HIS A 213 0.31 -0.85 -6.18
C HIS A 213 1.02 -0.07 -7.29
N THR A 214 1.29 -0.71 -8.44
CA THR A 214 1.93 0.01 -9.56
C THR A 214 0.94 0.97 -10.22
N GLY A 215 -0.35 0.63 -10.27
CA GLY A 215 -1.41 1.56 -10.69
C GLY A 215 -1.49 2.80 -9.79
N ILE A 216 -1.45 2.64 -8.47
CA ILE A 216 -1.35 3.74 -7.50
C ILE A 216 -0.13 4.62 -7.82
N ASN A 217 1.05 4.04 -8.02
CA ASN A 217 2.23 4.79 -8.43
C ASN A 217 2.04 5.51 -9.76
N GLY A 218 1.25 4.95 -10.66
CA GLY A 218 0.87 5.60 -11.92
C GLY A 218 0.12 6.90 -11.68
N VAL A 219 -0.94 6.85 -10.86
CA VAL A 219 -1.82 8.01 -10.60
C VAL A 219 -1.20 9.04 -9.66
N LEU A 220 -0.18 8.68 -8.85
CA LEU A 220 0.56 9.62 -8.00
C LEU A 220 1.17 10.80 -8.76
N LYS A 221 1.33 10.67 -10.08
CA LYS A 221 1.78 11.79 -10.92
C LYS A 221 0.79 12.96 -10.91
N TRP A 222 -0.50 12.66 -10.81
CA TRP A 222 -1.58 13.66 -10.96
C TRP A 222 -2.40 13.81 -9.68
N VAL A 223 -2.53 12.74 -8.89
CA VAL A 223 -3.42 12.67 -7.72
C VAL A 223 -2.61 12.80 -6.43
N PRO A 224 -2.97 13.73 -5.52
CA PRO A 224 -2.31 13.87 -4.23
C PRO A 224 -2.39 12.59 -3.38
N PRO A 225 -1.36 12.30 -2.55
CA PRO A 225 -1.32 11.12 -1.70
C PRO A 225 -2.52 10.98 -0.74
N ILE A 226 -3.05 12.10 -0.23
CA ILE A 226 -4.21 12.07 0.67
C ILE A 226 -5.49 11.58 -0.04
N VAL A 227 -5.70 11.97 -1.30
CA VAL A 227 -6.84 11.50 -2.11
C VAL A 227 -6.74 9.99 -2.31
N ILE A 228 -5.55 9.50 -2.70
CA ILE A 228 -5.30 8.06 -2.86
C ILE A 228 -5.53 7.34 -1.52
N SER A 229 -5.00 7.89 -0.43
CA SER A 229 -5.13 7.33 0.90
C SER A 229 -6.60 7.13 1.29
N VAL A 230 -7.45 8.14 1.13
CA VAL A 230 -8.88 8.01 1.42
C VAL A 230 -9.59 7.10 0.42
N SER A 231 -9.17 7.10 -0.86
CA SER A 231 -9.77 6.21 -1.88
C SER A 231 -9.56 4.72 -1.57
N VAL A 232 -8.41 4.36 -1.01
CA VAL A 232 -8.08 2.96 -0.63
C VAL A 232 -9.02 2.44 0.47
N LEU A 233 -9.62 3.31 1.29
CA LEU A 233 -10.61 2.90 2.30
C LEU A 233 -11.85 2.23 1.70
N ILE A 234 -12.09 2.35 0.40
CA ILE A 234 -13.20 1.67 -0.30
C ILE A 234 -12.91 0.17 -0.56
N GLU A 235 -11.65 -0.28 -0.39
CA GLU A 235 -11.27 -1.67 -0.70
C GLU A 235 -12.14 -2.74 -0.03
N PRO A 236 -12.53 -2.65 1.27
CA PRO A 236 -13.40 -3.64 1.88
C PRO A 236 -14.77 -3.75 1.20
N ILE A 237 -15.30 -2.62 0.73
CA ILE A 237 -16.59 -2.56 0.02
C ILE A 237 -16.48 -3.21 -1.35
N LEU A 238 -15.44 -2.85 -2.10
CA LEU A 238 -15.17 -3.46 -3.41
C LEU A 238 -14.89 -4.96 -3.28
N GLY A 239 -14.14 -5.35 -2.25
CA GLY A 239 -13.85 -6.75 -1.95
C GLY A 239 -15.12 -7.56 -1.66
N THR A 240 -16.04 -7.00 -0.86
CA THR A 240 -17.35 -7.61 -0.58
C THR A 240 -18.17 -7.74 -1.86
N PHE A 241 -18.24 -6.69 -2.67
CA PHE A 241 -18.99 -6.71 -3.93
C PHE A 241 -18.46 -7.76 -4.92
N ILE A 242 -17.12 -7.83 -5.09
CA ILE A 242 -16.47 -8.86 -5.90
C ILE A 242 -16.75 -10.25 -5.32
N GLY A 243 -16.65 -10.40 -3.99
CA GLY A 243 -16.94 -11.65 -3.30
C GLY A 243 -18.37 -12.17 -3.56
N ILE A 244 -19.35 -11.26 -3.61
CA ILE A 244 -20.76 -11.61 -3.97
C ILE A 244 -20.82 -12.10 -5.41
N LEU A 245 -20.19 -11.39 -6.34
CA LEU A 245 -20.21 -11.75 -7.77
C LEU A 245 -19.60 -13.14 -8.05
N ILE A 246 -18.59 -13.54 -7.29
CA ILE A 246 -17.94 -14.86 -7.43
C ILE A 246 -18.53 -15.92 -6.47
N GLY A 247 -19.57 -15.58 -5.69
CA GLY A 247 -20.28 -16.49 -4.80
C GLY A 247 -19.53 -16.86 -3.51
N THR A 248 -18.53 -16.07 -3.11
CA THR A 248 -17.73 -16.30 -1.89
C THR A 248 -18.09 -15.40 -0.72
N ALA A 249 -18.91 -14.37 -0.91
CA ALA A 249 -19.39 -13.47 0.14
C ALA A 249 -20.91 -13.34 0.12
N ASN A 250 -21.47 -13.07 1.29
CA ASN A 250 -22.89 -12.72 1.44
C ASN A 250 -23.14 -11.24 1.14
N PHE A 251 -24.43 -10.86 1.00
CA PHE A 251 -24.82 -9.45 0.87
C PHE A 251 -24.27 -8.63 2.05
N PRO A 252 -23.78 -7.39 1.80
CA PRO A 252 -23.23 -6.55 2.84
C PRO A 252 -24.30 -6.24 3.88
N ASP A 253 -23.91 -6.27 5.13
CA ASP A 253 -24.78 -5.92 6.23
C ASP A 253 -24.96 -4.39 6.34
N LEU A 254 -25.81 -3.97 7.29
CA LEU A 254 -26.14 -2.56 7.51
C LEU A 254 -24.90 -1.73 7.85
N TRP A 255 -23.95 -2.26 8.63
CA TRP A 255 -22.76 -1.53 9.03
C TRP A 255 -21.80 -1.29 7.86
N THR A 256 -21.63 -2.29 6.99
CA THR A 256 -20.86 -2.16 5.76
C THR A 256 -21.49 -1.11 4.82
N LEU A 257 -22.82 -1.07 4.69
CA LEU A 257 -23.52 -0.09 3.86
C LEU A 257 -23.39 1.33 4.42
N ILE A 258 -23.60 1.51 5.73
CA ILE A 258 -23.45 2.80 6.39
C ILE A 258 -22.00 3.29 6.31
N GLY A 259 -21.05 2.43 6.68
CA GLY A 259 -19.62 2.73 6.63
C GLY A 259 -19.15 3.12 5.23
N GLY A 260 -19.61 2.37 4.22
CA GLY A 260 -19.34 2.67 2.81
C GLY A 260 -19.85 4.03 2.37
N SER A 261 -21.07 4.38 2.74
CA SER A 261 -21.63 5.69 2.45
C SER A 261 -20.85 6.83 3.10
N ILE A 262 -20.38 6.64 4.33
CA ILE A 262 -19.55 7.61 5.05
C ILE A 262 -18.17 7.74 4.40
N ILE A 263 -17.54 6.63 3.96
CA ILE A 263 -16.28 6.66 3.19
C ILE A 263 -16.45 7.50 1.92
N MET A 264 -17.54 7.30 1.17
CA MET A 264 -17.80 8.06 -0.05
C MET A 264 -17.98 9.57 0.23
N CYS A 265 -18.66 9.94 1.33
CA CYS A 265 -18.75 11.33 1.76
C CYS A 265 -17.36 11.90 2.13
N GLY A 266 -16.54 11.14 2.84
CA GLY A 266 -15.17 11.52 3.19
C GLY A 266 -14.32 11.75 1.94
N LEU A 267 -14.37 10.85 0.98
CA LEU A 267 -13.66 10.95 -0.29
C LEU A 267 -14.10 12.18 -1.09
N TYR A 268 -15.41 12.43 -1.18
CA TYR A 268 -15.95 13.62 -1.83
C TYR A 268 -15.41 14.91 -1.20
N LEU A 269 -15.33 14.99 0.14
CA LEU A 269 -14.76 16.16 0.84
C LEU A 269 -13.29 16.36 0.50
N VAL A 270 -12.50 15.30 0.43
CA VAL A 270 -11.06 15.39 0.10
C VAL A 270 -10.86 15.86 -1.33
N ILE A 271 -11.57 15.25 -2.30
CA ILE A 271 -11.45 15.59 -3.73
C ILE A 271 -11.90 17.04 -3.98
N SER A 272 -13.05 17.43 -3.45
CA SER A 272 -13.59 18.78 -3.65
C SER A 272 -12.81 19.90 -2.94
N ALA A 273 -11.89 19.55 -2.05
CA ALA A 273 -10.94 20.50 -1.48
C ALA A 273 -9.78 20.79 -2.44
N GLU A 274 -9.31 19.78 -3.18
CA GLU A 274 -8.26 19.92 -4.18
C GLU A 274 -8.70 20.79 -5.38
N GLU A 275 -9.93 20.56 -5.87
CA GLU A 275 -10.46 21.37 -6.98
C GLU A 275 -10.53 22.87 -6.64
N TYR A 276 -10.87 23.19 -5.39
CA TYR A 276 -10.97 24.58 -4.92
C TYR A 276 -9.59 25.25 -4.86
N ASP A 277 -8.54 24.57 -4.39
CA ASP A 277 -7.18 25.12 -4.35
C ASP A 277 -6.63 25.37 -5.76
N LEU A 278 -6.85 24.44 -6.71
CA LEU A 278 -6.42 24.60 -8.09
C LEU A 278 -7.07 25.82 -8.80
N VAL A 279 -8.30 26.16 -8.47
CA VAL A 279 -9.01 27.32 -9.03
C VAL A 279 -8.41 28.63 -8.51
N ILE A 280 -8.06 28.69 -7.23
CA ILE A 280 -7.46 29.91 -6.63
C ILE A 280 -6.06 30.15 -7.23
N ASP A 281 -5.21 29.11 -7.37
CA ASP A 281 -3.87 29.22 -7.94
C ASP A 281 -3.86 29.63 -9.42
N THR A 282 -4.98 29.47 -10.14
CA THR A 282 -5.10 29.88 -11.56
C THR A 282 -5.64 31.31 -11.73
N GLU A 283 -6.16 31.92 -10.67
CA GLU A 283 -6.68 33.29 -10.68
C GLU A 283 -5.70 34.34 -10.11
N GLU A 284 -4.57 33.90 -9.49
CA GLU A 284 -3.43 34.73 -9.09
C GLU A 284 -2.31 34.72 -10.13
#